data_bc247c16e639478bca3a66ce6ec30bd5
#
_entry.id   bc247c16e639478bca3a66ce6ec30bd5
#
_cell.length_a   1.000
_cell.length_b   1.000
_cell.length_c   1.000
_cell.angle_alpha   90.00
_cell.angle_beta   90.00
_cell.angle_gamma   90.00
#
_symmetry.space_group_name_H-M   'P 1'
#
loop_
_entity.id
_entity.type
_entity.pdbx_description
1 polymer ?
#
loop_
_entity_poly.entity_id
_entity_poly.type
_entity_poly.pdbx_seq_one_letter_code
_entity_poly.pdbx_strand_id
1 'polypeptide(L)'
;MSQHSVIPRRASSTVSIGRIKVGSDAPIAVQSMTNTDTADIDGSVKQIAQLWRAGSEMVRVTVNNLESAKALPHIADKLEMMGIEVPIVGDFHYNGHQLLSSEPACAERLAKYRINPGNVGFGRKRDSQFGAIIELANRYEKPVRIGVNWGSLDQSLAQALMDENALRAEPWPAMRVLQEALVRSALDSAAQAVQLGMPENRIILSAKVS
;
A
#
# COMPACT_ATOMS: atom_id res chain seq x y z
N MET A 1 -23.70 23.55 -25.61
CA MET A 1 -23.23 22.27 -25.06
C MET A 1 -21.76 22.44 -24.71
N SER A 2 -21.45 22.56 -23.43
CA SER A 2 -20.05 22.74 -22.95
C SER A 2 -19.30 21.41 -23.14
N GLN A 3 -18.32 21.40 -24.04
CA GLN A 3 -17.39 20.28 -24.16
C GLN A 3 -16.53 20.27 -22.90
N HIS A 4 -16.87 19.43 -21.94
CA HIS A 4 -15.93 19.11 -20.87
C HIS A 4 -14.72 18.43 -21.52
N SER A 5 -13.63 19.14 -21.67
CA SER A 5 -12.36 18.56 -22.09
C SER A 5 -11.96 17.52 -21.06
N VAL A 6 -12.04 16.24 -21.42
CA VAL A 6 -11.56 15.15 -20.58
C VAL A 6 -10.05 15.34 -20.43
N ILE A 7 -9.59 15.63 -19.22
CA ILE A 7 -8.16 15.73 -18.94
C ILE A 7 -7.55 14.34 -19.20
N PRO A 8 -6.57 14.23 -20.13
CA PRO A 8 -5.99 12.96 -20.46
C PRO A 8 -5.28 12.36 -19.22
N ARG A 9 -5.50 11.08 -18.99
CA ARG A 9 -4.81 10.36 -17.91
C ARG A 9 -3.33 10.28 -18.20
N ARG A 10 -2.50 10.52 -17.18
CA ARG A 10 -1.06 10.31 -17.27
C ARG A 10 -0.76 8.83 -17.55
N ALA A 11 0.12 8.56 -18.50
CA ALA A 11 0.58 7.19 -18.77
C ALA A 11 1.28 6.61 -17.52
N SER A 12 0.90 5.40 -17.15
CA SER A 12 1.48 4.64 -16.04
C SER A 12 1.46 3.15 -16.35
N SER A 13 2.40 2.40 -15.76
CA SER A 13 2.43 0.94 -15.86
C SER A 13 1.15 0.33 -15.30
N THR A 14 0.68 -0.75 -15.92
CA THR A 14 -0.45 -1.52 -15.41
C THR A 14 0.02 -2.55 -14.40
N VAL A 15 -0.57 -2.54 -13.21
CA VAL A 15 -0.33 -3.49 -12.13
C VAL A 15 -1.53 -4.42 -11.99
N SER A 16 -1.27 -5.73 -11.92
CA SER A 16 -2.30 -6.73 -11.67
C SER A 16 -2.41 -7.05 -10.16
N ILE A 17 -3.64 -7.02 -9.63
CA ILE A 17 -3.97 -7.33 -8.23
C ILE A 17 -5.03 -8.44 -8.26
N GLY A 18 -4.59 -9.70 -8.22
CA GLY A 18 -5.47 -10.80 -8.58
C GLY A 18 -6.05 -10.58 -9.98
N ARG A 19 -7.37 -10.57 -10.10
CA ARG A 19 -8.07 -10.31 -11.39
C ARG A 19 -8.22 -8.84 -11.75
N ILE A 20 -7.92 -7.92 -10.84
CA ILE A 20 -8.10 -6.48 -11.05
C ILE A 20 -6.82 -5.86 -11.61
N LYS A 21 -6.97 -4.98 -12.58
CA LYS A 21 -5.87 -4.20 -13.16
C LYS A 21 -5.98 -2.74 -12.71
N VAL A 22 -4.84 -2.13 -12.37
CA VAL A 22 -4.73 -0.72 -11.98
C VAL A 22 -3.63 -0.07 -12.83
N GLY A 23 -3.92 1.06 -13.44
CA GLY A 23 -2.98 1.78 -14.31
C GLY A 23 -3.73 2.67 -15.30
N SER A 24 -2.99 3.37 -16.19
CA SER A 24 -3.60 4.31 -17.16
C SER A 24 -4.57 3.63 -18.13
N ASP A 25 -4.30 2.39 -18.50
CA ASP A 25 -5.10 1.63 -19.48
C ASP A 25 -6.22 0.80 -18.84
N ALA A 26 -6.32 0.82 -17.52
CA ALA A 26 -7.36 0.13 -16.78
C ALA A 26 -8.49 1.07 -16.35
N PRO A 27 -9.73 0.59 -16.18
CA PRO A 27 -10.79 1.38 -15.56
C PRO A 27 -10.40 1.74 -14.10
N ILE A 28 -11.12 2.72 -13.53
CA ILE A 28 -10.94 3.05 -12.11
C ILE A 28 -11.45 1.88 -11.27
N ALA A 29 -10.56 1.29 -10.46
CA ALA A 29 -10.90 0.20 -9.57
C ALA A 29 -11.44 0.72 -8.22
N VAL A 30 -12.57 0.17 -7.78
CA VAL A 30 -13.19 0.52 -6.51
C VAL A 30 -12.62 -0.32 -5.38
N GLN A 31 -11.98 0.33 -4.41
CA GLN A 31 -11.44 -0.31 -3.22
C GLN A 31 -12.09 0.24 -1.95
N SER A 32 -12.62 -0.65 -1.12
CA SER A 32 -13.10 -0.33 0.24
C SER A 32 -12.15 -0.89 1.30
N MET A 33 -12.37 -0.51 2.54
CA MET A 33 -11.64 -1.01 3.69
C MET A 33 -12.60 -1.45 4.79
N THR A 34 -12.33 -2.57 5.44
CA THR A 34 -13.07 -2.99 6.64
C THR A 34 -12.76 -2.10 7.83
N ASN A 35 -13.70 -2.02 8.75
CA ASN A 35 -13.51 -1.42 10.08
C ASN A 35 -13.71 -2.44 11.21
N THR A 36 -13.87 -3.73 10.87
CA THR A 36 -13.86 -4.83 11.83
C THR A 36 -12.44 -5.13 12.28
N ASP A 37 -12.28 -5.73 13.45
CA ASP A 37 -11.03 -6.40 13.81
C ASP A 37 -10.85 -7.58 12.87
N THR A 38 -9.69 -7.63 12.18
CA THR A 38 -9.40 -8.74 11.24
C THR A 38 -9.26 -10.08 11.95
N ALA A 39 -8.95 -10.09 13.25
CA ALA A 39 -8.95 -11.30 14.06
C ALA A 39 -10.36 -11.87 14.29
N ASP A 40 -11.41 -11.06 14.18
CA ASP A 40 -12.80 -11.52 14.11
C ASP A 40 -13.10 -12.01 12.67
N ILE A 41 -12.93 -13.31 12.47
CA ILE A 41 -13.09 -13.95 11.17
C ILE A 41 -14.52 -13.74 10.64
N ASP A 42 -15.55 -14.02 11.43
CA ASP A 42 -16.94 -13.98 10.98
C ASP A 42 -17.40 -12.54 10.72
N GLY A 43 -17.05 -11.60 11.58
CA GLY A 43 -17.29 -10.18 11.37
C GLY A 43 -16.62 -9.66 10.11
N SER A 44 -15.36 -10.04 9.88
CA SER A 44 -14.59 -9.64 8.69
C SER A 44 -15.16 -10.25 7.41
N VAL A 45 -15.50 -11.52 7.38
CA VAL A 45 -16.17 -12.18 6.24
C VAL A 45 -17.48 -11.49 5.91
N LYS A 46 -18.31 -11.25 6.91
CA LYS A 46 -19.61 -10.57 6.74
C LYS A 46 -19.43 -9.18 6.11
N GLN A 47 -18.50 -8.38 6.64
CA GLN A 47 -18.27 -7.03 6.16
C GLN A 47 -17.65 -7.03 4.75
N ILE A 48 -16.67 -7.89 4.46
CA ILE A 48 -16.09 -8.02 3.11
C ILE A 48 -17.17 -8.40 2.10
N ALA A 49 -18.04 -9.37 2.44
CA ALA A 49 -19.14 -9.77 1.58
C ALA A 49 -20.14 -8.62 1.33
N GLN A 50 -20.42 -7.79 2.33
CA GLN A 50 -21.25 -6.60 2.17
C GLN A 50 -20.61 -5.56 1.23
N LEU A 51 -19.32 -5.28 1.41
CA LEU A 51 -18.57 -4.36 0.57
C LEU A 51 -18.50 -4.83 -0.88
N TRP A 52 -18.26 -6.12 -1.09
CA TRP A 52 -18.24 -6.73 -2.43
C TRP A 52 -19.60 -6.62 -3.11
N ARG A 53 -20.71 -6.94 -2.42
CA ARG A 53 -22.07 -6.78 -2.95
C ARG A 53 -22.44 -5.33 -3.25
N ALA A 54 -21.83 -4.37 -2.54
CA ALA A 54 -21.98 -2.94 -2.78
C ALA A 54 -21.12 -2.42 -3.95
N GLY A 55 -20.37 -3.29 -4.63
CA GLY A 55 -19.56 -2.95 -5.81
C GLY A 55 -18.07 -2.74 -5.55
N SER A 56 -17.54 -3.09 -4.37
CA SER A 56 -16.09 -3.05 -4.15
C SER A 56 -15.43 -4.17 -4.94
N GLU A 57 -14.48 -3.81 -5.79
CA GLU A 57 -13.73 -4.74 -6.62
C GLU A 57 -12.55 -5.38 -5.87
N MET A 58 -12.04 -4.70 -4.83
CA MET A 58 -11.06 -5.21 -3.88
C MET A 58 -11.35 -4.67 -2.48
N VAL A 59 -10.97 -5.41 -1.44
CA VAL A 59 -11.19 -4.99 -0.05
C VAL A 59 -9.86 -5.01 0.72
N ARG A 60 -9.59 -3.92 1.45
CA ARG A 60 -8.42 -3.79 2.31
C ARG A 60 -8.79 -4.12 3.75
N VAL A 61 -7.97 -4.93 4.40
CA VAL A 61 -8.05 -5.29 5.81
C VAL A 61 -6.77 -4.87 6.54
N THR A 62 -6.87 -4.51 7.81
CA THR A 62 -5.69 -4.20 8.64
C THR A 62 -5.08 -5.50 9.16
N VAL A 63 -3.76 -5.68 8.97
CA VAL A 63 -3.00 -6.81 9.51
C VAL A 63 -1.93 -6.24 10.45
N ASN A 64 -2.28 -6.09 11.73
CA ASN A 64 -1.46 -5.38 12.72
C ASN A 64 -0.93 -6.26 13.86
N ASN A 65 -1.42 -7.49 13.98
CA ASN A 65 -1.00 -8.47 14.98
C ASN A 65 -1.03 -9.90 14.43
N LEU A 66 -0.54 -10.84 15.22
CA LEU A 66 -0.42 -12.24 14.82
C LEU A 66 -1.80 -12.89 14.62
N GLU A 67 -2.77 -12.54 15.43
CA GLU A 67 -4.14 -13.05 15.37
C GLU A 67 -4.79 -12.64 14.05
N SER A 68 -4.65 -11.38 13.63
CA SER A 68 -5.12 -10.89 12.33
C SER A 68 -4.45 -11.61 11.15
N ALA A 69 -3.13 -11.87 11.27
CA ALA A 69 -2.42 -12.60 10.22
C ALA A 69 -2.87 -14.06 10.12
N LYS A 70 -3.09 -14.75 11.25
CA LYS A 70 -3.63 -16.11 11.28
C LYS A 70 -5.08 -16.21 10.80
N ALA A 71 -5.89 -15.20 11.08
CA ALA A 71 -7.30 -15.17 10.66
C ALA A 71 -7.46 -15.05 9.14
N LEU A 72 -6.51 -14.41 8.46
CA LEU A 72 -6.65 -14.05 7.05
C LEU A 72 -6.87 -15.25 6.11
N PRO A 73 -6.13 -16.37 6.19
CA PRO A 73 -6.41 -17.54 5.35
C PRO A 73 -7.84 -18.06 5.55
N HIS A 74 -8.32 -18.11 6.79
CA HIS A 74 -9.68 -18.57 7.10
C HIS A 74 -10.76 -17.62 6.57
N ILE A 75 -10.49 -16.30 6.60
CA ILE A 75 -11.37 -15.30 5.98
C ILE A 75 -11.47 -15.55 4.48
N ALA A 76 -10.32 -15.74 3.81
CA ALA A 76 -10.27 -15.98 2.38
C ALA A 76 -11.00 -17.28 2.00
N ASP A 77 -10.78 -18.37 2.74
CA ASP A 77 -11.44 -19.67 2.51
C ASP A 77 -12.97 -19.57 2.67
N LYS A 78 -13.45 -18.89 3.72
CA LYS A 78 -14.90 -18.66 3.91
C LYS A 78 -15.51 -17.83 2.78
N LEU A 79 -14.83 -16.81 2.29
CA LEU A 79 -15.30 -16.02 1.15
C LEU A 79 -15.36 -16.86 -0.13
N GLU A 80 -14.34 -17.69 -0.38
CA GLU A 80 -14.36 -18.63 -1.52
C GLU A 80 -15.52 -19.63 -1.44
N MET A 81 -15.78 -20.20 -0.25
CA MET A 81 -16.93 -21.08 -0.03
C MET A 81 -18.28 -20.37 -0.29
N MET A 82 -18.34 -19.05 -0.14
CA MET A 82 -19.52 -18.23 -0.46
C MET A 82 -19.57 -17.81 -1.95
N GLY A 83 -18.60 -18.23 -2.77
CA GLY A 83 -18.49 -17.82 -4.17
C GLY A 83 -18.05 -16.35 -4.34
N ILE A 84 -17.40 -15.76 -3.34
CA ILE A 84 -16.94 -14.38 -3.35
C ILE A 84 -15.44 -14.34 -3.67
N GLU A 85 -15.14 -13.99 -4.91
CA GLU A 85 -13.76 -13.85 -5.42
C GLU A 85 -13.29 -12.40 -5.37
N VAL A 86 -13.17 -11.82 -4.19
CA VAL A 86 -12.68 -10.44 -4.02
C VAL A 86 -11.21 -10.45 -3.61
N PRO A 87 -10.31 -9.75 -4.34
CA PRO A 87 -8.92 -9.61 -3.92
C PRO A 87 -8.81 -8.91 -2.58
N ILE A 88 -8.13 -9.54 -1.61
CA ILE A 88 -7.90 -8.99 -0.28
C ILE A 88 -6.54 -8.30 -0.26
N VAL A 89 -6.52 -7.06 0.24
CA VAL A 89 -5.31 -6.24 0.38
C VAL A 89 -4.94 -6.15 1.86
N GLY A 90 -3.74 -6.61 2.22
CA GLY A 90 -3.22 -6.47 3.58
C GLY A 90 -2.61 -5.09 3.81
N ASP A 91 -3.08 -4.40 4.84
CA ASP A 91 -2.53 -3.12 5.29
C ASP A 91 -1.59 -3.37 6.47
N PHE A 92 -0.29 -3.20 6.21
CA PHE A 92 0.76 -3.48 7.19
C PHE A 92 1.34 -2.19 7.75
N HIS A 93 1.58 -2.22 9.06
CA HIS A 93 2.25 -1.18 9.81
C HIS A 93 3.50 -1.80 10.48
N TYR A 94 4.25 -1.07 11.22
CA TYR A 94 5.52 -1.34 11.93
C TYR A 94 6.09 -2.78 11.93
N ASN A 95 5.26 -3.80 12.17
CA ASN A 95 5.65 -5.22 12.31
C ASN A 95 5.28 -6.09 11.09
N GLY A 96 4.87 -5.49 9.98
CA GLY A 96 4.40 -6.22 8.78
C GLY A 96 5.42 -7.25 8.26
N HIS A 97 6.71 -6.94 8.33
CA HIS A 97 7.79 -7.87 7.97
C HIS A 97 7.80 -9.13 8.83
N GLN A 98 7.54 -9.01 10.14
CA GLN A 98 7.47 -10.15 11.07
C GLN A 98 6.21 -10.98 10.80
N LEU A 99 5.06 -10.33 10.64
CA LEU A 99 3.78 -10.99 10.39
C LEU A 99 3.79 -11.81 9.10
N LEU A 100 4.29 -11.22 8.01
CA LEU A 100 4.40 -11.91 6.72
C LEU A 100 5.44 -13.06 6.75
N SER A 101 6.49 -12.94 7.57
CA SER A 101 7.49 -13.99 7.72
C SER A 101 7.00 -15.15 8.58
N SER A 102 6.28 -14.85 9.68
CA SER A 102 5.79 -15.86 10.61
C SER A 102 4.55 -16.59 10.11
N GLU A 103 3.74 -15.93 9.27
CA GLU A 103 2.49 -16.47 8.73
C GLU A 103 2.51 -16.52 7.18
N PRO A 104 3.22 -17.50 6.59
CA PRO A 104 3.34 -17.63 5.14
C PRO A 104 1.98 -17.75 4.43
N ALA A 105 1.01 -18.42 5.05
CA ALA A 105 -0.34 -18.56 4.49
C ALA A 105 -1.04 -17.19 4.36
N CYS A 106 -0.82 -16.25 5.30
CA CYS A 106 -1.30 -14.87 5.18
C CYS A 106 -0.65 -14.17 3.97
N ALA A 107 0.69 -14.30 3.85
CA ALA A 107 1.41 -13.68 2.74
C ALA A 107 0.93 -14.21 1.37
N GLU A 108 0.67 -15.49 1.26
CA GLU A 108 0.23 -16.15 0.03
C GLU A 108 -1.21 -15.79 -0.35
N ARG A 109 -2.13 -15.74 0.62
CA ARG A 109 -3.56 -15.49 0.36
C ARG A 109 -3.88 -14.03 0.04
N LEU A 110 -3.04 -13.09 0.43
CA LEU A 110 -3.21 -11.68 0.07
C LEU A 110 -2.95 -11.43 -1.42
N ALA A 111 -3.75 -10.59 -2.04
CA ALA A 111 -3.60 -10.19 -3.43
C ALA A 111 -2.61 -9.01 -3.60
N LYS A 112 -2.40 -8.22 -2.55
CA LYS A 112 -1.52 -7.04 -2.55
C LYS A 112 -1.13 -6.69 -1.13
N TYR A 113 0.08 -6.16 -0.94
CA TYR A 113 0.50 -5.56 0.33
C TYR A 113 0.47 -4.04 0.24
N ARG A 114 -0.07 -3.38 1.25
CA ARG A 114 0.04 -1.94 1.44
C ARG A 114 1.05 -1.66 2.54
N ILE A 115 2.03 -0.83 2.24
CA ILE A 115 3.08 -0.40 3.16
C ILE A 115 3.09 1.13 3.22
N ASN A 116 3.30 1.66 4.41
CA ASN A 116 3.63 3.07 4.59
C ASN A 116 5.09 3.16 5.05
N PRO A 117 6.01 3.67 4.23
CA PRO A 117 7.43 3.74 4.60
C PRO A 117 7.69 4.50 5.90
N GLY A 118 6.88 5.54 6.19
CA GLY A 118 6.95 6.27 7.46
C GLY A 118 6.55 5.45 8.70
N ASN A 119 5.92 4.30 8.50
CA ASN A 119 5.46 3.42 9.58
C ASN A 119 6.17 2.06 9.57
N VAL A 120 7.33 1.92 8.94
CA VAL A 120 8.10 0.65 8.86
C VAL A 120 9.37 0.71 9.70
N GLY A 121 9.48 1.66 10.63
CA GLY A 121 10.67 1.88 11.45
C GLY A 121 11.39 3.19 11.11
N PHE A 122 12.54 3.44 11.74
CA PHE A 122 13.32 4.65 11.58
C PHE A 122 14.76 4.33 11.19
N GLY A 123 15.35 5.12 10.28
CA GLY A 123 16.72 4.98 9.85
C GLY A 123 17.03 3.59 9.28
N ARG A 124 18.17 3.00 9.64
CA ARG A 124 18.60 1.68 9.15
C ARG A 124 17.61 0.54 9.44
N LYS A 125 16.81 0.64 10.52
CA LYS A 125 15.76 -0.36 10.81
C LYS A 125 14.63 -0.28 9.80
N ARG A 126 14.25 0.92 9.36
CA ARG A 126 13.25 1.11 8.31
C ARG A 126 13.67 0.39 7.03
N ASP A 127 14.90 0.58 6.61
CA ASP A 127 15.40 0.03 5.36
C ASP A 127 15.43 -1.49 5.38
N SER A 128 15.84 -2.11 6.49
CA SER A 128 15.84 -3.57 6.63
C SER A 128 14.41 -4.16 6.73
N GLN A 129 13.50 -3.51 7.43
CA GLN A 129 12.12 -3.97 7.58
C GLN A 129 11.33 -3.81 6.28
N PHE A 130 11.51 -2.68 5.60
CA PHE A 130 10.95 -2.46 4.28
C PHE A 130 11.49 -3.49 3.29
N GLY A 131 12.82 -3.71 3.27
CA GLY A 131 13.47 -4.71 2.43
C GLY A 131 12.89 -6.11 2.63
N ALA A 132 12.71 -6.53 3.88
CA ALA A 132 12.11 -7.84 4.19
C ALA A 132 10.69 -8.00 3.65
N ILE A 133 9.87 -6.93 3.69
CA ILE A 133 8.52 -6.98 3.09
C ILE A 133 8.61 -7.08 1.56
N ILE A 134 9.53 -6.34 0.92
CA ILE A 134 9.74 -6.39 -0.53
C ILE A 134 10.22 -7.78 -0.98
N GLU A 135 11.15 -8.40 -0.24
CA GLU A 135 11.61 -9.77 -0.51
C GLU A 135 10.47 -10.79 -0.42
N LEU A 136 9.61 -10.67 0.59
CA LEU A 136 8.43 -11.52 0.73
C LEU A 136 7.43 -11.27 -0.41
N ALA A 137 7.21 -10.01 -0.79
CA ALA A 137 6.36 -9.66 -1.92
C ALA A 137 6.89 -10.24 -3.23
N ASN A 138 8.21 -10.23 -3.45
CA ASN A 138 8.83 -10.88 -4.59
C ASN A 138 8.65 -12.40 -4.57
N ARG A 139 8.88 -13.04 -3.40
CA ARG A 139 8.73 -14.48 -3.21
C ARG A 139 7.33 -14.97 -3.55
N TYR A 140 6.30 -14.25 -3.11
CA TYR A 140 4.90 -14.59 -3.33
C TYR A 140 4.29 -13.90 -4.55
N GLU A 141 5.11 -13.21 -5.35
CA GLU A 141 4.71 -12.49 -6.57
C GLU A 141 3.59 -11.45 -6.35
N LYS A 142 3.57 -10.82 -5.17
CA LYS A 142 2.53 -9.84 -4.82
C LYS A 142 2.94 -8.41 -5.19
N PRO A 143 2.04 -7.63 -5.80
CA PRO A 143 2.25 -6.20 -5.96
C PRO A 143 2.23 -5.50 -4.60
N VAL A 144 2.99 -4.40 -4.52
CA VAL A 144 3.07 -3.57 -3.32
C VAL A 144 2.57 -2.16 -3.60
N ARG A 145 1.71 -1.65 -2.72
CA ARG A 145 1.38 -0.23 -2.70
C ARG A 145 2.21 0.47 -1.65
N ILE A 146 3.12 1.32 -2.10
CA ILE A 146 3.90 2.24 -1.28
C ILE A 146 3.04 3.50 -1.09
N GLY A 147 2.44 3.62 0.09
CA GLY A 147 1.53 4.72 0.41
C GLY A 147 2.16 5.68 1.40
N VAL A 148 2.65 6.81 0.93
CA VAL A 148 3.15 7.89 1.80
C VAL A 148 2.00 8.78 2.25
N ASN A 149 2.05 9.23 3.50
CA ASN A 149 1.00 10.01 4.11
C ASN A 149 1.61 11.20 4.86
N TRP A 150 0.97 12.36 4.75
CA TRP A 150 1.41 13.59 5.44
C TRP A 150 1.62 13.38 6.94
N GLY A 151 0.70 12.71 7.61
CA GLY A 151 0.76 12.48 9.06
C GLY A 151 1.86 11.51 9.52
N SER A 152 2.55 10.83 8.59
CA SER A 152 3.65 9.90 8.87
C SER A 152 4.88 10.17 8.00
N LEU A 153 5.09 11.44 7.63
CA LEU A 153 6.27 11.87 6.88
C LEU A 153 7.54 11.61 7.69
N ASP A 154 8.58 11.16 7.02
CA ASP A 154 9.93 11.02 7.61
C ASP A 154 10.47 12.38 8.04
N GLN A 155 10.54 12.58 9.36
CA GLN A 155 10.97 13.84 9.94
C GLN A 155 12.44 14.18 9.62
N SER A 156 13.30 13.16 9.49
CA SER A 156 14.70 13.35 9.16
C SER A 156 14.86 13.85 7.73
N LEU A 157 14.10 13.31 6.78
CA LEU A 157 14.07 13.77 5.40
C LEU A 157 13.47 15.18 5.31
N ALA A 158 12.39 15.45 6.04
CA ALA A 158 11.77 16.77 6.07
C ALA A 158 12.73 17.83 6.62
N GLN A 159 13.44 17.53 7.70
CA GLN A 159 14.44 18.44 8.28
C GLN A 159 15.59 18.69 7.32
N ALA A 160 16.17 17.66 6.73
CA ALA A 160 17.26 17.81 5.76
C ALA A 160 16.89 18.71 4.58
N LEU A 161 15.65 18.56 4.07
CA LEU A 161 15.15 19.41 2.99
C LEU A 161 14.86 20.84 3.44
N MET A 162 14.44 21.07 4.68
CA MET A 162 14.30 22.41 5.23
C MET A 162 15.66 23.10 5.35
N ASP A 163 16.69 22.39 5.84
CA ASP A 163 18.04 22.90 5.97
C ASP A 163 18.64 23.24 4.58
N GLU A 164 18.47 22.35 3.60
CA GLU A 164 18.84 22.60 2.21
C GLU A 164 18.11 23.82 1.63
N ASN A 165 16.82 23.95 1.91
CA ASN A 165 16.00 25.06 1.43
C ASN A 165 16.44 26.38 2.01
N ALA A 166 16.89 26.42 3.27
CA ALA A 166 17.39 27.66 3.92
C ALA A 166 18.67 28.23 3.26
N LEU A 167 19.44 27.37 2.56
CA LEU A 167 20.66 27.77 1.85
C LEU A 167 20.41 28.27 0.42
N ARG A 168 19.16 28.22 -0.07
CA ARG A 168 18.82 28.71 -1.41
C ARG A 168 18.81 30.23 -1.48
N ALA A 169 19.18 30.78 -2.62
CA ALA A 169 19.04 32.19 -2.88
C ALA A 169 17.56 32.66 -2.79
N GLU A 170 16.63 31.81 -3.20
CA GLU A 170 15.20 32.02 -3.09
C GLU A 170 14.58 30.81 -2.39
N PRO A 171 14.42 30.81 -1.07
CA PRO A 171 13.83 29.71 -0.33
C PRO A 171 12.36 29.47 -0.71
N TRP A 172 12.00 28.21 -0.84
CA TRP A 172 10.60 27.83 -1.05
C TRP A 172 9.77 28.00 0.23
N PRO A 173 8.46 28.23 0.11
CA PRO A 173 7.56 28.15 1.26
C PRO A 173 7.65 26.76 1.92
N ALA A 174 7.57 26.71 3.25
CA ALA A 174 7.70 25.48 4.04
C ALA A 174 6.78 24.35 3.55
N MET A 175 5.53 24.67 3.18
CA MET A 175 4.57 23.72 2.63
C MET A 175 5.10 23.01 1.38
N ARG A 176 5.75 23.73 0.48
CA ARG A 176 6.35 23.18 -0.73
C ARG A 176 7.51 22.22 -0.41
N VAL A 177 8.32 22.56 0.59
CA VAL A 177 9.41 21.69 1.05
C VAL A 177 8.86 20.37 1.60
N LEU A 178 7.79 20.44 2.38
CA LEU A 178 7.14 19.24 2.93
C LEU A 178 6.47 18.39 1.83
N GLN A 179 5.89 19.02 0.81
CA GLN A 179 5.37 18.29 -0.37
C GLN A 179 6.50 17.58 -1.12
N GLU A 180 7.64 18.24 -1.29
CA GLU A 180 8.83 17.64 -1.89
C GLU A 180 9.34 16.45 -1.05
N ALA A 181 9.37 16.58 0.28
CA ALA A 181 9.73 15.49 1.18
C ALA A 181 8.81 14.27 1.01
N LEU A 182 7.50 14.51 0.86
CA LEU A 182 6.53 13.44 0.63
C LEU A 182 6.78 12.72 -0.70
N VAL A 183 7.04 13.46 -1.77
CA VAL A 183 7.33 12.91 -3.09
C VAL A 183 8.65 12.13 -3.06
N ARG A 184 9.71 12.69 -2.50
CA ARG A 184 11.02 12.01 -2.37
C ARG A 184 10.89 10.71 -1.58
N SER A 185 10.20 10.73 -0.44
CA SER A 185 9.96 9.51 0.36
C SER A 185 9.30 8.39 -0.46
N ALA A 186 8.34 8.74 -1.33
CA ALA A 186 7.71 7.77 -2.21
C ALA A 186 8.67 7.23 -3.27
N LEU A 187 9.41 8.12 -3.93
CA LEU A 187 10.33 7.77 -5.02
C LEU A 187 11.52 6.96 -4.52
N ASP A 188 12.12 7.35 -3.38
CA ASP A 188 13.24 6.64 -2.77
C ASP A 188 12.83 5.22 -2.36
N SER A 189 11.62 5.08 -1.78
CA SER A 189 11.08 3.77 -1.42
C SER A 189 10.81 2.90 -2.65
N ALA A 190 10.34 3.49 -3.76
CA ALA A 190 10.15 2.76 -5.01
C ALA A 190 11.49 2.34 -5.62
N ALA A 191 12.47 3.23 -5.64
CA ALA A 191 13.83 2.94 -6.11
C ALA A 191 14.46 1.81 -5.30
N GLN A 192 14.32 1.83 -3.97
CA GLN A 192 14.79 0.76 -3.10
C GLN A 192 14.09 -0.57 -3.41
N ALA A 193 12.78 -0.57 -3.64
CA ALA A 193 12.05 -1.79 -4.01
C ALA A 193 12.56 -2.37 -5.34
N VAL A 194 12.83 -1.53 -6.33
CA VAL A 194 13.42 -1.95 -7.63
C VAL A 194 14.84 -2.51 -7.43
N GLN A 195 15.68 -1.87 -6.63
CA GLN A 195 17.03 -2.37 -6.29
C GLN A 195 17.00 -3.75 -5.60
N LEU A 196 15.93 -4.04 -4.85
CA LEU A 196 15.66 -5.34 -4.24
C LEU A 196 15.00 -6.35 -5.20
N GLY A 197 14.95 -6.02 -6.49
CA GLY A 197 14.48 -6.91 -7.55
C GLY A 197 12.95 -6.90 -7.78
N MET A 198 12.21 -5.93 -7.22
CA MET A 198 10.78 -5.82 -7.49
C MET A 198 10.55 -5.20 -8.87
N PRO A 199 9.79 -5.84 -9.78
CA PRO A 199 9.46 -5.26 -11.08
C PRO A 199 8.60 -4.00 -10.91
N GLU A 200 8.86 -2.97 -11.72
CA GLU A 200 8.11 -1.70 -11.68
C GLU A 200 6.60 -1.89 -11.87
N ASN A 201 6.19 -2.87 -12.69
CA ASN A 201 4.78 -3.22 -12.91
C ASN A 201 4.12 -3.95 -11.72
N ARG A 202 4.81 -4.09 -10.59
CA ARG A 202 4.27 -4.55 -9.30
C ARG A 202 4.30 -3.46 -8.23
N ILE A 203 4.70 -2.23 -8.57
CA ILE A 203 4.77 -1.11 -7.63
C ILE A 203 3.64 -0.12 -7.91
N ILE A 204 2.88 0.22 -6.89
CA ILE A 204 1.87 1.27 -6.91
C ILE A 204 2.29 2.35 -5.93
N LEU A 205 2.41 3.60 -6.39
CA LEU A 205 2.70 4.75 -5.54
C LEU A 205 1.42 5.53 -5.23
N SER A 206 1.31 5.99 -4.01
CA SER A 206 0.27 6.95 -3.63
C SER A 206 0.79 7.94 -2.60
N ALA A 207 0.52 9.22 -2.82
CA ALA A 207 0.79 10.29 -1.88
C ALA A 207 -0.53 10.89 -1.39
N LYS A 208 -0.70 10.99 -0.07
CA LYS A 208 -1.87 11.60 0.55
C LYS A 208 -1.45 12.90 1.24
N VAL A 209 -1.95 14.02 0.71
CA VAL A 209 -1.78 15.38 1.21
C VAL A 209 -3.12 15.88 1.76
N SER A 210 -3.40 15.56 3.01
CA SER A 210 -4.64 16.04 3.69
C SER A 210 -4.40 16.21 5.16
#